data_b62f525d854e5d732eca3604d4e9105c
#
_entry.id   b62f525d854e5d732eca3604d4e9105c
#
_cell.length_a   1.000
_cell.length_b   1.000
_cell.length_c   1.000
_cell.angle_alpha   90.00
_cell.angle_beta   90.00
_cell.angle_gamma   90.00
#
_symmetry.space_group_name_H-M   'P 1'
#
loop_
_entity.id
_entity.type
_entity.pdbx_description
1 polymer ?
#
loop_
_entity_poly.entity_id
_entity_poly.type
_entity_poly.pdbx_seq_one_letter_code
_entity_poly.pdbx_strand_id
1 'polypeptide(L)'
;AKNGVNTEEALTEAAKTATFDYSYIDNSSEDISRLEGYLFPDTYDFYINEKPANALGRLIKNFNSKLDDDLLDKAEERGYDLKDIITIASLIEKETDGTDQTKIASVIYNRLEGPGDKQGTYGMLQIDASLLYALPDHEGSITEADKQTDSPYNLYKYAGLPPTPIANPGLASIQAALEPDNTDYYYYALGKDGVHHFFTNYADHLAFVKSSDYAGN
;
A
#
# COMPACT_ATOMS: atom_id res chain seq x y z
N ALA A 1 -8.94 20.49 2.46
CA ALA A 1 -9.25 21.76 1.82
C ALA A 1 -10.76 21.94 1.63
N LYS A 2 -11.47 21.03 0.94
CA LYS A 2 -12.91 21.15 0.58
C LYS A 2 -13.84 21.48 1.76
N ASN A 3 -13.52 21.04 2.97
CA ASN A 3 -14.32 21.25 4.19
C ASN A 3 -13.87 22.48 5.00
N GLY A 4 -13.05 23.38 4.45
CA GLY A 4 -12.66 24.64 5.06
C GLY A 4 -11.64 24.53 6.20
N VAL A 5 -10.94 23.41 6.33
CA VAL A 5 -9.87 23.25 7.33
C VAL A 5 -8.75 24.25 7.05
N ASN A 6 -8.25 24.26 5.80
CA ASN A 6 -7.35 25.27 5.26
C ASN A 6 -7.29 25.16 3.73
N THR A 7 -6.52 26.00 3.05
CA THR A 7 -6.33 25.87 1.60
C THR A 7 -5.47 24.65 1.26
N GLU A 8 -5.60 24.17 0.03
CA GLU A 8 -4.81 23.03 -0.47
C GLU A 8 -3.33 23.38 -0.49
N GLU A 9 -2.99 24.58 -0.96
CA GLU A 9 -1.62 25.06 -1.01
C GLU A 9 -0.98 25.11 0.38
N ALA A 10 -1.71 25.60 1.39
CA ALA A 10 -1.21 25.68 2.76
C ALA A 10 -1.02 24.29 3.40
N LEU A 11 -1.92 23.35 3.12
CA LEU A 11 -1.79 21.97 3.58
C LEU A 11 -0.62 21.26 2.90
N THR A 12 -0.46 21.44 1.59
CA THR A 12 0.65 20.90 0.81
C THR A 12 2.00 21.46 1.29
N GLU A 13 2.07 22.77 1.50
CA GLU A 13 3.28 23.42 2.05
C GLU A 13 3.64 22.88 3.43
N ALA A 14 2.65 22.72 4.31
CA ALA A 14 2.89 22.13 5.62
C ALA A 14 3.30 20.65 5.54
N ALA A 15 2.77 19.89 4.60
CA ALA A 15 3.20 18.51 4.38
C ALA A 15 4.68 18.41 3.99
N LYS A 16 5.19 19.40 3.27
CA LYS A 16 6.60 19.48 2.87
C LYS A 16 7.51 19.98 4.01
N THR A 17 7.08 21.00 4.74
CA THR A 17 7.99 21.82 5.58
C THR A 17 7.76 21.69 7.07
N ALA A 18 6.58 21.25 7.52
CA ALA A 18 6.31 21.14 8.95
C ALA A 18 7.10 20.00 9.59
N THR A 19 7.62 20.25 10.80
CA THR A 19 8.32 19.22 11.57
C THR A 19 7.33 18.45 12.44
N PHE A 20 7.44 17.12 12.41
CA PHE A 20 6.69 16.20 13.26
C PHE A 20 7.66 15.34 14.06
N ASP A 21 7.49 15.30 15.38
CA ASP A 21 8.41 14.61 16.31
C ASP A 21 8.06 13.11 16.40
N TYR A 22 8.29 12.41 15.28
CA TYR A 22 8.16 10.97 15.15
C TYR A 22 9.34 10.42 14.34
N SER A 23 9.97 9.34 14.82
CA SER A 23 11.19 8.77 14.23
C SER A 23 11.01 8.24 12.81
N TYR A 24 9.79 7.86 12.44
CA TYR A 24 9.44 7.36 11.12
C TYR A 24 9.11 8.47 10.10
N ILE A 25 9.07 9.74 10.51
CA ILE A 25 8.87 10.87 9.60
C ILE A 25 10.23 11.50 9.25
N ASP A 26 10.58 11.49 7.97
CA ASP A 26 11.79 12.17 7.50
C ASP A 26 11.55 13.69 7.44
N ASN A 27 11.97 14.38 8.51
CA ASN A 27 11.88 15.83 8.60
C ASN A 27 12.95 16.58 7.77
N SER A 28 13.88 15.87 7.13
CA SER A 28 14.88 16.46 6.22
C SER A 28 14.38 16.49 4.77
N SER A 29 13.37 15.70 4.42
CA SER A 29 12.78 15.66 3.10
C SER A 29 11.73 16.77 2.93
N GLU A 30 11.75 17.43 1.78
CA GLU A 30 10.68 18.34 1.32
C GLU A 30 9.71 17.67 0.35
N ASP A 31 9.80 16.36 0.19
CA ASP A 31 8.85 15.59 -0.61
C ASP A 31 7.57 15.35 0.20
N ILE A 32 6.42 15.58 -0.41
CA ILE A 32 5.11 15.35 0.24
C ILE A 32 4.91 13.86 0.59
N SER A 33 5.52 12.95 -0.17
CA SER A 33 5.44 11.50 0.05
C SER A 33 6.06 11.05 1.39
N ARG A 34 6.83 11.92 2.07
CA ARG A 34 7.35 11.63 3.43
C ARG A 34 6.25 11.37 4.46
N LEU A 35 5.03 11.84 4.21
CA LEU A 35 3.85 11.63 5.06
C LEU A 35 2.94 10.51 4.54
N GLU A 36 3.20 9.98 3.34
CA GLU A 36 2.38 8.90 2.76
C GLU A 36 2.48 7.64 3.64
N GLY A 37 1.32 7.04 3.93
CA GLY A 37 1.19 5.91 4.84
C GLY A 37 0.96 6.29 6.31
N TYR A 38 1.24 7.53 6.71
CA TYR A 38 1.21 7.96 8.11
C TYR A 38 0.05 8.92 8.45
N LEU A 39 -0.79 9.28 7.47
CA LEU A 39 -1.99 10.10 7.67
C LEU A 39 -3.20 9.17 7.88
N PHE A 40 -3.33 8.61 9.08
CA PHE A 40 -4.29 7.54 9.37
C PHE A 40 -5.72 7.89 8.96
N PRO A 41 -6.41 7.02 8.20
CA PRO A 41 -7.80 7.23 7.79
C PRO A 41 -8.76 7.02 8.96
N ASP A 42 -9.44 8.09 9.37
CA ASP A 42 -10.43 8.08 10.44
C ASP A 42 -11.36 9.30 10.30
N THR A 43 -12.35 9.40 11.16
CA THR A 43 -13.19 10.61 11.28
C THR A 43 -12.55 11.60 12.25
N TYR A 44 -12.35 12.82 11.78
CA TYR A 44 -11.69 13.88 12.56
C TYR A 44 -12.54 15.13 12.63
N ASP A 45 -12.54 15.76 13.81
CA ASP A 45 -13.05 17.11 13.98
C ASP A 45 -11.92 18.12 13.77
N PHE A 46 -12.14 19.09 12.88
CA PHE A 46 -11.22 20.18 12.58
C PHE A 46 -11.89 21.54 12.79
N TYR A 47 -11.09 22.52 13.19
CA TYR A 47 -11.53 23.90 13.18
C TYR A 47 -11.43 24.50 11.76
N ILE A 48 -12.34 25.41 11.43
CA ILE A 48 -12.24 26.22 10.22
C ILE A 48 -10.97 27.07 10.32
N ASN A 49 -10.16 27.11 9.26
CA ASN A 49 -8.85 27.78 9.22
C ASN A 49 -7.86 27.27 10.28
N GLU A 50 -7.95 25.98 10.65
CA GLU A 50 -6.96 25.35 11.52
C GLU A 50 -5.56 25.44 10.91
N LYS A 51 -4.53 25.64 11.73
CA LYS A 51 -3.14 25.63 11.26
C LYS A 51 -2.84 24.32 10.54
N PRO A 52 -2.33 24.34 9.29
CA PRO A 52 -2.11 23.14 8.49
C PRO A 52 -1.28 22.07 9.20
N ALA A 53 -0.18 22.46 9.86
CA ALA A 53 0.66 21.53 10.63
C ALA A 53 -0.09 20.84 11.78
N ASN A 54 -1.05 21.54 12.44
CA ASN A 54 -1.87 20.94 13.50
C ASN A 54 -2.85 19.92 12.92
N ALA A 55 -3.46 20.25 11.77
CA ALA A 55 -4.37 19.35 11.09
C ALA A 55 -3.65 18.05 10.68
N LEU A 56 -2.50 18.14 10.01
CA LEU A 56 -1.68 16.97 9.62
C LEU A 56 -1.18 16.23 10.85
N GLY A 57 -0.67 16.93 11.86
CA GLY A 57 -0.19 16.34 13.10
C GLY A 57 -1.25 15.53 13.85
N ARG A 58 -2.53 15.87 13.69
CA ARG A 58 -3.65 15.11 14.29
C ARG A 58 -3.80 13.73 13.64
N LEU A 59 -3.64 13.64 12.30
CA LEU A 59 -3.69 12.39 11.58
C LEU A 59 -2.49 11.50 11.93
N ILE A 60 -1.29 12.10 11.96
CA ILE A 60 -0.04 11.40 12.34
C ILE A 60 -0.12 10.93 13.80
N LYS A 61 -0.63 11.76 14.72
CA LYS A 61 -0.82 11.37 16.11
C LYS A 61 -1.79 10.18 16.25
N ASN A 62 -2.86 10.16 15.46
CA ASN A 62 -3.78 9.02 15.46
C ASN A 62 -3.09 7.77 14.91
N PHE A 63 -2.32 7.87 13.81
CA PHE A 63 -1.47 6.78 13.35
C PHE A 63 -0.57 6.27 14.46
N ASN A 64 0.19 7.15 15.10
CA ASN A 64 1.09 6.77 16.20
C ASN A 64 0.37 6.07 17.36
N SER A 65 -0.90 6.40 17.62
CA SER A 65 -1.69 5.74 18.65
C SER A 65 -2.13 4.30 18.30
N LYS A 66 -1.94 3.89 17.05
CA LYS A 66 -2.19 2.51 16.58
C LYS A 66 -0.92 1.65 16.61
N LEU A 67 0.24 2.29 16.76
CA LEU A 67 1.51 1.58 16.93
C LEU A 67 1.66 1.24 18.41
N ASP A 68 1.64 -0.04 18.72
CA ASP A 68 2.01 -0.55 20.03
C ASP A 68 3.30 -1.38 19.94
N ASP A 69 3.86 -1.73 21.09
CA ASP A 69 5.11 -2.46 21.12
C ASP A 69 4.96 -3.86 20.47
N ASP A 70 3.79 -4.51 20.63
CA ASP A 70 3.50 -5.81 20.00
C ASP A 70 3.54 -5.74 18.47
N LEU A 71 3.03 -4.65 17.90
CA LEU A 71 3.06 -4.41 16.44
C LEU A 71 4.51 -4.24 15.94
N LEU A 72 5.30 -3.45 16.65
CA LEU A 72 6.70 -3.19 16.28
C LEU A 72 7.55 -4.46 16.44
N ASP A 73 7.35 -5.23 17.52
CA ASP A 73 8.04 -6.49 17.76
C ASP A 73 7.72 -7.50 16.63
N LYS A 74 6.48 -7.62 16.20
CA LYS A 74 6.07 -8.49 15.10
C LYS A 74 6.71 -8.07 13.75
N ALA A 75 6.85 -6.78 13.49
CA ALA A 75 7.55 -6.29 12.30
C ALA A 75 9.02 -6.72 12.32
N GLU A 76 9.71 -6.54 13.45
CA GLU A 76 11.11 -6.91 13.63
C GLU A 76 11.31 -8.43 13.53
N GLU A 77 10.44 -9.24 14.13
CA GLU A 77 10.45 -10.69 14.02
C GLU A 77 10.34 -11.18 12.56
N ARG A 78 9.64 -10.43 11.71
CA ARG A 78 9.56 -10.70 10.26
C ARG A 78 10.76 -10.20 9.48
N GLY A 79 11.66 -9.42 10.10
CA GLY A 79 12.81 -8.82 9.43
C GLY A 79 12.48 -7.57 8.60
N TYR A 80 11.34 -6.93 8.87
CA TYR A 80 10.87 -5.71 8.22
C TYR A 80 10.85 -4.54 9.21
N ASP A 81 11.17 -3.35 8.75
CA ASP A 81 10.97 -2.14 9.56
C ASP A 81 9.52 -1.61 9.43
N LEU A 82 9.18 -0.62 10.26
CA LEU A 82 7.85 -0.01 10.24
C LEU A 82 7.47 0.52 8.86
N LYS A 83 8.44 1.11 8.13
CA LYS A 83 8.20 1.66 6.79
C LYS A 83 7.84 0.56 5.81
N ASP A 84 8.51 -0.58 5.86
CA ASP A 84 8.23 -1.73 5.01
C ASP A 84 6.82 -2.28 5.28
N ILE A 85 6.47 -2.45 6.56
CA ILE A 85 5.13 -2.91 6.97
C ILE A 85 4.04 -1.95 6.48
N ILE A 86 4.22 -0.65 6.64
CA ILE A 86 3.23 0.34 6.16
C ILE A 86 3.19 0.37 4.63
N THR A 87 4.32 0.16 3.96
CA THR A 87 4.35 0.02 2.50
C THR A 87 3.56 -1.21 2.04
N ILE A 88 3.77 -2.38 2.64
CA ILE A 88 2.99 -3.59 2.37
C ILE A 88 1.50 -3.36 2.67
N ALA A 89 1.17 -2.78 3.82
CA ALA A 89 -0.21 -2.45 4.19
C ALA A 89 -0.87 -1.50 3.17
N SER A 90 -0.13 -0.53 2.62
CA SER A 90 -0.64 0.38 1.59
C SER A 90 -0.94 -0.32 0.26
N LEU A 91 -0.16 -1.34 -0.10
CA LEU A 91 -0.44 -2.20 -1.25
C LEU A 91 -1.72 -3.00 -1.02
N ILE A 92 -1.86 -3.64 0.14
CA ILE A 92 -3.06 -4.40 0.54
C ILE A 92 -4.30 -3.51 0.51
N GLU A 93 -4.22 -2.30 1.09
CA GLU A 93 -5.33 -1.32 1.12
C GLU A 93 -5.85 -0.97 -0.26
N LYS A 94 -5.00 -1.00 -1.28
CA LYS A 94 -5.36 -0.66 -2.66
C LYS A 94 -5.85 -1.84 -3.49
N GLU A 95 -5.64 -3.08 -3.02
CA GLU A 95 -6.00 -4.30 -3.74
C GLU A 95 -7.36 -4.86 -3.32
N THR A 96 -7.83 -4.59 -2.10
CA THR A 96 -9.07 -5.19 -1.59
C THR A 96 -9.80 -4.27 -0.63
N ASP A 97 -11.12 -4.45 -0.54
CA ASP A 97 -12.02 -3.71 0.36
C ASP A 97 -12.39 -4.50 1.64
N GLY A 98 -11.74 -5.66 1.90
CA GLY A 98 -11.95 -6.11 3.22
C GLY A 98 -11.82 -7.54 3.68
N THR A 99 -12.14 -8.59 2.96
CA THR A 99 -12.26 -9.92 3.58
C THR A 99 -11.07 -10.86 3.35
N ASP A 100 -10.17 -10.50 2.48
CA ASP A 100 -9.06 -11.35 2.01
C ASP A 100 -7.67 -10.71 2.17
N GLN A 101 -7.59 -9.64 2.95
CA GLN A 101 -6.36 -8.87 3.19
C GLN A 101 -5.20 -9.74 3.66
N THR A 102 -5.44 -10.71 4.57
CA THR A 102 -4.40 -11.62 5.07
C THR A 102 -3.90 -12.59 4.01
N LYS A 103 -4.76 -13.00 3.05
CA LYS A 103 -4.36 -13.83 1.90
C LYS A 103 -3.56 -13.02 0.88
N ILE A 104 -3.97 -11.78 0.59
CA ILE A 104 -3.21 -10.88 -0.28
C ILE A 104 -1.85 -10.59 0.34
N ALA A 105 -1.78 -10.33 1.65
CA ALA A 105 -0.52 -10.21 2.38
C ALA A 105 0.36 -11.44 2.20
N SER A 106 -0.22 -12.65 2.35
CA SER A 106 0.49 -13.91 2.12
C SER A 106 1.10 -14.01 0.71
N VAL A 107 0.34 -13.60 -0.32
CA VAL A 107 0.86 -13.57 -1.71
C VAL A 107 2.02 -12.58 -1.85
N ILE A 108 1.92 -11.39 -1.25
CA ILE A 108 2.98 -10.39 -1.26
C ILE A 108 4.26 -10.98 -0.66
N TYR A 109 4.18 -11.56 0.55
CA TYR A 109 5.34 -12.17 1.20
C TYR A 109 5.90 -13.37 0.42
N ASN A 110 5.05 -14.26 -0.10
CA ASN A 110 5.50 -15.37 -0.93
C ASN A 110 6.28 -14.89 -2.16
N ARG A 111 5.86 -13.78 -2.79
CA ARG A 111 6.59 -13.17 -3.90
C ARG A 111 7.89 -12.49 -3.47
N LEU A 112 7.94 -11.87 -2.28
CA LEU A 112 9.15 -11.24 -1.75
C LEU A 112 10.18 -12.27 -1.27
N GLU A 113 9.75 -13.26 -0.48
CA GLU A 113 10.61 -14.15 0.31
C GLU A 113 10.73 -15.56 -0.26
N GLY A 114 9.79 -15.96 -1.11
CA GLY A 114 9.68 -17.34 -1.61
C GLY A 114 10.96 -17.88 -2.26
N PRO A 115 11.13 -19.21 -2.29
CA PRO A 115 12.33 -19.85 -2.80
C PRO A 115 12.48 -19.72 -4.33
N GLY A 116 13.73 -19.74 -4.82
CA GLY A 116 14.08 -19.86 -6.22
C GLY A 116 13.51 -18.74 -7.11
N ASP A 117 12.85 -19.12 -8.18
CA ASP A 117 12.19 -18.21 -9.12
C ASP A 117 10.85 -17.66 -8.61
N LYS A 118 10.46 -18.04 -7.39
CA LYS A 118 9.23 -17.56 -6.75
C LYS A 118 8.00 -17.81 -7.63
N GLN A 119 7.92 -19.03 -8.14
CA GLN A 119 6.87 -19.49 -9.07
C GLN A 119 6.75 -18.62 -10.34
N GLY A 120 7.86 -18.11 -10.84
CA GLY A 120 7.92 -17.27 -12.05
C GLY A 120 7.67 -15.79 -11.80
N THR A 121 7.51 -15.35 -10.54
CA THR A 121 7.33 -13.92 -10.21
C THR A 121 8.66 -13.18 -10.04
N TYR A 122 9.76 -13.89 -9.73
CA TYR A 122 11.10 -13.35 -9.55
C TYR A 122 11.20 -12.20 -8.55
N GLY A 123 10.29 -12.15 -7.56
CA GLY A 123 10.21 -11.07 -6.56
C GLY A 123 9.48 -9.82 -7.03
N MET A 124 8.93 -9.83 -8.23
CA MET A 124 8.08 -8.74 -8.74
C MET A 124 6.66 -8.90 -8.17
N LEU A 125 6.17 -7.86 -7.52
CA LEU A 125 4.84 -7.89 -6.90
C LEU A 125 3.72 -7.76 -7.94
N GLN A 126 3.94 -7.07 -9.06
CA GLN A 126 3.00 -6.91 -10.16
C GLN A 126 1.62 -6.37 -9.69
N ILE A 127 1.65 -5.36 -8.84
CA ILE A 127 0.47 -4.70 -8.27
C ILE A 127 0.17 -3.44 -9.08
N ASP A 128 -1.01 -3.40 -9.71
CA ASP A 128 -1.46 -2.33 -10.58
C ASP A 128 -1.51 -0.98 -9.86
N ALA A 129 -1.99 -0.96 -8.63
CA ALA A 129 -2.11 0.25 -7.83
C ALA A 129 -0.76 0.97 -7.62
N SER A 130 0.35 0.24 -7.52
CA SER A 130 1.67 0.85 -7.40
C SER A 130 2.12 1.51 -8.69
N LEU A 131 1.82 0.90 -9.85
CA LEU A 131 2.12 1.54 -11.13
C LEU A 131 1.23 2.77 -11.38
N LEU A 132 -0.07 2.69 -11.05
CA LEU A 132 -0.99 3.83 -11.13
C LEU A 132 -0.58 5.00 -10.22
N TYR A 133 0.02 4.73 -9.06
CA TYR A 133 0.59 5.77 -8.20
C TYR A 133 1.67 6.60 -8.92
N ALA A 134 2.45 5.95 -9.79
CA ALA A 134 3.45 6.63 -10.62
C ALA A 134 2.88 7.30 -11.87
N LEU A 135 1.61 7.08 -12.18
CA LEU A 135 0.91 7.56 -13.38
C LEU A 135 -0.37 8.32 -12.98
N PRO A 136 -0.27 9.47 -12.26
CA PRO A 136 -1.43 10.12 -11.66
C PRO A 136 -2.48 10.61 -12.68
N ASP A 137 -2.09 10.84 -13.92
CA ASP A 137 -2.98 11.29 -14.99
C ASP A 137 -3.49 10.12 -15.88
N HIS A 138 -3.18 8.87 -15.49
CA HIS A 138 -3.63 7.69 -16.24
C HIS A 138 -5.13 7.46 -16.10
N GLU A 139 -5.80 7.16 -17.20
CA GLU A 139 -7.21 6.80 -17.23
C GLU A 139 -7.39 5.39 -17.81
N GLY A 140 -8.28 4.62 -17.20
CA GLY A 140 -8.63 3.26 -17.64
C GLY A 140 -7.71 2.18 -17.08
N SER A 141 -7.71 1.01 -17.73
CA SER A 141 -6.91 -0.14 -17.32
C SER A 141 -5.44 0.00 -17.74
N ILE A 142 -4.54 -0.53 -16.93
CA ILE A 142 -3.10 -0.57 -17.25
C ILE A 142 -2.86 -1.34 -18.54
N THR A 143 -2.09 -0.73 -19.44
CA THR A 143 -1.67 -1.31 -20.71
C THR A 143 -0.26 -1.92 -20.65
N GLU A 144 0.11 -2.72 -21.65
CA GLU A 144 1.48 -3.24 -21.76
C GLU A 144 2.52 -2.12 -21.96
N ALA A 145 2.12 -0.97 -22.52
CA ALA A 145 2.99 0.20 -22.63
C ALA A 145 3.25 0.84 -21.26
N ASP A 146 2.23 0.93 -20.39
CA ASP A 146 2.37 1.46 -19.03
C ASP A 146 3.34 0.64 -18.20
N LYS A 147 3.33 -0.71 -18.36
CA LYS A 147 4.25 -1.63 -17.70
C LYS A 147 5.72 -1.44 -18.09
N GLN A 148 6.01 -0.67 -19.16
CA GLN A 148 7.38 -0.29 -19.54
C GLN A 148 7.85 1.01 -18.89
N THR A 149 6.98 1.71 -18.16
CA THR A 149 7.33 2.96 -17.46
C THR A 149 8.53 2.74 -16.54
N ASP A 150 9.51 3.64 -16.66
CA ASP A 150 10.70 3.63 -15.81
C ASP A 150 10.45 4.40 -14.52
N SER A 151 9.91 3.69 -13.54
CA SER A 151 9.61 4.23 -12.21
C SER A 151 9.90 3.18 -11.15
N PRO A 152 10.47 3.54 -9.98
CA PRO A 152 10.68 2.60 -8.88
C PRO A 152 9.37 2.07 -8.27
N TYR A 153 8.23 2.67 -8.59
CA TYR A 153 6.89 2.16 -8.24
C TYR A 153 6.36 1.14 -9.26
N ASN A 154 7.08 0.88 -10.35
CA ASN A 154 6.66 -0.13 -11.33
C ASN A 154 7.08 -1.54 -10.89
N LEU A 155 6.20 -2.19 -10.16
CA LEU A 155 6.39 -3.54 -9.62
C LEU A 155 6.22 -4.66 -10.67
N TYR A 156 6.00 -4.31 -11.94
CA TYR A 156 6.13 -5.20 -13.11
C TYR A 156 7.56 -5.26 -13.65
N LYS A 157 8.37 -4.25 -13.34
CA LYS A 157 9.72 -4.08 -13.87
C LYS A 157 10.79 -4.27 -12.80
N TYR A 158 10.49 -3.87 -11.58
CA TYR A 158 11.41 -3.91 -10.44
C TYR A 158 10.89 -4.83 -9.35
N ALA A 159 11.76 -5.71 -8.86
CA ALA A 159 11.47 -6.61 -7.75
C ALA A 159 11.55 -5.88 -6.40
N GLY A 160 10.81 -6.39 -5.42
CA GLY A 160 10.78 -5.85 -4.07
C GLY A 160 9.65 -4.86 -3.84
N LEU A 161 9.75 -4.10 -2.74
CA LEU A 161 8.79 -3.08 -2.36
C LEU A 161 9.02 -1.76 -3.12
N PRO A 162 7.98 -0.95 -3.32
CA PRO A 162 8.14 0.41 -3.80
C PRO A 162 8.85 1.27 -2.74
N PRO A 163 9.43 2.42 -3.11
CA PRO A 163 10.27 3.23 -2.20
C PRO A 163 9.51 3.85 -1.02
N THR A 164 8.20 4.03 -1.15
CA THR A 164 7.32 4.56 -0.09
C THR A 164 5.96 3.88 -0.14
N PRO A 165 5.13 3.98 0.92
CA PRO A 165 3.71 3.65 0.82
C PRO A 165 3.04 4.39 -0.35
N ILE A 166 2.01 3.78 -0.94
CA ILE A 166 1.22 4.34 -2.06
C ILE A 166 -0.18 4.82 -1.63
N ALA A 167 -0.51 4.66 -0.37
CA ALA A 167 -1.75 5.09 0.27
C ALA A 167 -1.57 5.14 1.78
N ASN A 168 -2.55 5.73 2.47
CA ASN A 168 -2.63 5.68 3.93
C ASN A 168 -3.50 4.49 4.35
N PRO A 169 -2.92 3.38 4.85
CA PRO A 169 -3.66 2.16 5.14
C PRO A 169 -4.49 2.30 6.43
N GLY A 170 -5.63 1.60 6.45
CA GLY A 170 -6.41 1.40 7.66
C GLY A 170 -5.79 0.31 8.57
N LEU A 171 -6.32 0.21 9.80
CA LEU A 171 -5.79 -0.73 10.80
C LEU A 171 -5.85 -2.19 10.31
N ALA A 172 -6.91 -2.57 9.60
CA ALA A 172 -7.07 -3.93 9.08
C ALA A 172 -5.96 -4.33 8.10
N SER A 173 -5.58 -3.42 7.19
CA SER A 173 -4.46 -3.64 6.25
C SER A 173 -3.11 -3.71 6.96
N ILE A 174 -2.91 -2.89 8.02
CA ILE A 174 -1.70 -2.94 8.84
C ILE A 174 -1.63 -4.29 9.58
N GLN A 175 -2.70 -4.72 10.20
CA GLN A 175 -2.78 -6.02 10.88
C GLN A 175 -2.55 -7.19 9.91
N ALA A 176 -3.13 -7.14 8.70
CA ALA A 176 -2.91 -8.16 7.69
C ALA A 176 -1.46 -8.23 7.21
N ALA A 177 -0.77 -7.09 7.12
CA ALA A 177 0.66 -7.05 6.80
C ALA A 177 1.52 -7.69 7.90
N LEU A 178 1.11 -7.58 9.17
CA LEU A 178 1.82 -8.17 10.30
C LEU A 178 1.51 -9.65 10.51
N GLU A 179 0.26 -10.05 10.26
CA GLU A 179 -0.26 -11.39 10.51
C GLU A 179 -0.90 -11.96 9.22
N PRO A 180 -0.11 -12.16 8.13
CA PRO A 180 -0.63 -12.77 6.92
C PRO A 180 -1.03 -14.22 7.14
N ASP A 181 -1.95 -14.71 6.33
CA ASP A 181 -2.24 -16.14 6.26
C ASP A 181 -0.98 -16.91 5.85
N ASN A 182 -0.83 -18.12 6.34
CA ASN A 182 0.23 -19.02 5.91
C ASN A 182 -0.26 -19.87 4.73
N THR A 183 0.00 -19.42 3.51
CA THR A 183 -0.44 -20.10 2.28
C THR A 183 0.71 -20.26 1.30
N ASP A 184 0.49 -21.10 0.28
CA ASP A 184 1.41 -21.29 -0.86
C ASP A 184 0.95 -20.50 -2.10
N TYR A 185 0.10 -19.48 -1.94
CA TYR A 185 -0.41 -18.69 -3.06
C TYR A 185 0.61 -17.68 -3.59
N TYR A 186 0.74 -17.61 -4.90
CA TYR A 186 1.58 -16.64 -5.62
C TYR A 186 0.79 -15.74 -6.55
N TYR A 187 -0.47 -16.07 -6.83
CA TYR A 187 -1.33 -15.36 -7.76
C TYR A 187 -2.73 -15.21 -7.20
N TYR A 188 -3.37 -14.11 -7.55
CA TYR A 188 -4.79 -13.88 -7.31
C TYR A 188 -5.41 -13.13 -8.48
N ALA A 189 -6.73 -13.22 -8.63
CA ALA A 189 -7.51 -12.46 -9.59
C ALA A 189 -8.94 -12.31 -9.09
N LEU A 190 -9.54 -11.12 -9.31
CA LEU A 190 -10.91 -10.84 -8.92
C LEU A 190 -11.90 -11.57 -9.85
N GLY A 191 -12.80 -12.32 -9.26
CA GLY A 191 -13.91 -12.98 -9.96
C GLY A 191 -15.12 -12.05 -10.16
N LYS A 192 -15.99 -12.40 -11.11
CA LYS A 192 -17.30 -11.73 -11.30
C LYS A 192 -18.25 -11.89 -10.11
N ASP A 193 -17.96 -12.84 -9.23
CA ASP A 193 -18.61 -13.03 -7.94
C ASP A 193 -18.19 -11.98 -6.89
N GLY A 194 -17.24 -11.09 -7.24
CA GLY A 194 -16.71 -10.06 -6.35
C GLY A 194 -15.70 -10.59 -5.33
N VAL A 195 -15.19 -11.82 -5.51
CA VAL A 195 -14.23 -12.46 -4.61
C VAL A 195 -12.90 -12.68 -5.33
N HIS A 196 -11.77 -12.50 -4.62
CA HIS A 196 -10.48 -12.90 -5.15
C HIS A 196 -10.31 -14.43 -5.11
N HIS A 197 -9.92 -14.98 -6.24
CA HIS A 197 -9.52 -16.38 -6.39
C HIS A 197 -7.98 -16.46 -6.33
N PHE A 198 -7.46 -17.39 -5.53
CA PHE A 198 -6.02 -17.51 -5.22
C PHE A 198 -5.43 -18.77 -5.84
N PHE A 199 -4.21 -18.68 -6.37
CA PHE A 199 -3.54 -19.77 -7.11
C PHE A 199 -2.09 -19.91 -6.66
N THR A 200 -1.62 -21.17 -6.63
CA THR A 200 -0.24 -21.50 -6.27
C THR A 200 0.72 -21.42 -7.46
N ASN A 201 0.19 -21.44 -8.71
CA ASN A 201 0.99 -21.43 -9.92
C ASN A 201 0.34 -20.60 -11.04
N TYR A 202 1.16 -20.17 -11.99
CA TYR A 202 0.74 -19.32 -13.10
C TYR A 202 -0.26 -20.01 -14.05
N ALA A 203 -0.16 -21.34 -14.25
CA ALA A 203 -1.01 -22.03 -15.22
C ALA A 203 -2.50 -21.99 -14.79
N ASP A 204 -2.78 -22.25 -13.51
CA ASP A 204 -4.12 -22.21 -12.96
C ASP A 204 -4.66 -20.78 -12.94
N HIS A 205 -3.84 -19.79 -12.54
CA HIS A 205 -4.19 -18.38 -12.62
C HIS A 205 -4.55 -17.97 -14.05
N LEU A 206 -3.72 -18.32 -15.04
CA LEU A 206 -3.98 -17.99 -16.44
C LEU A 206 -5.24 -18.67 -16.99
N ALA A 207 -5.53 -19.89 -16.54
CA ALA A 207 -6.77 -20.57 -16.88
C ALA A 207 -8.01 -19.82 -16.36
N PHE A 208 -7.93 -19.33 -15.11
CA PHE A 208 -9.00 -18.53 -14.53
C PHE A 208 -9.17 -17.18 -15.25
N VAL A 209 -8.11 -16.44 -15.51
CA VAL A 209 -8.14 -15.13 -16.20
C VAL A 209 -8.72 -15.26 -17.62
N LYS A 210 -8.60 -16.44 -18.26
CA LYS A 210 -9.21 -16.72 -19.56
C LYS A 210 -10.65 -17.24 -19.47
N SER A 211 -11.15 -17.52 -18.28
CA SER A 211 -12.51 -18.04 -18.09
C SER A 211 -13.55 -16.94 -18.14
N SER A 212 -14.83 -17.33 -18.20
CA SER A 212 -15.98 -16.41 -18.10
C SER A 212 -16.15 -15.80 -16.70
N ASP A 213 -15.49 -16.35 -15.70
CA ASP A 213 -15.67 -15.99 -14.29
C ASP A 213 -14.73 -14.86 -13.84
N TYR A 214 -13.74 -14.50 -14.65
CA TYR A 214 -12.82 -13.39 -14.38
C TYR A 214 -13.53 -12.03 -14.55
N ALA A 215 -13.31 -11.11 -13.60
CA ALA A 215 -13.97 -9.80 -13.59
C ALA A 215 -13.48 -8.85 -14.69
N GLY A 216 -12.25 -9.03 -15.19
CA GLY A 216 -11.65 -8.20 -16.23
C GLY A 216 -12.05 -8.54 -17.68
N ASN A 217 -12.98 -9.49 -17.90
CA ASN A 217 -13.48 -9.88 -19.22
C ASN A 217 -14.86 -9.28 -19.52
#